data_af473bb7d449f3ec4f505426eba9ce55
#
_entry.id   af473bb7d449f3ec4f505426eba9ce55
#
_cell.length_a   1.000
_cell.length_b   1.000
_cell.length_c   1.000
_cell.angle_alpha   90.00
_cell.angle_beta   90.00
_cell.angle_gamma   90.00
#
_symmetry.space_group_name_H-M   'P 1'
#
loop_
_entity.id
_entity.type
_entity.pdbx_description
1 polymer ?
#
loop_
_entity_poly.entity_id
_entity_poly.type
_entity_poly.pdbx_seq_one_letter_code
_entity_poly.pdbx_strand_id
1 'polypeptide(L)'
;MSRRMNRRMHRRMNIRRTSWKSRARALRTRAAGALASVVLATAALAGCSAGSDTGSASSDSSASASAAAAVDGTRDAAAVLADNEETHAEDGDTAYGEADESAAVAIELKGDSASADGKGVDVDGSTVTITAAGTYVLSGTLDDGQIVVTAPEATVKLVLDGADISSSSGSAVAATEVERLVVVLADGSENKLSDTDSYADDAQANAALYSAGDLTIGGSGSLTVAGNGNDAIAGKDGLLVEGGTLTVEAADDGIRGKDYLVVNGGTVTVTAKGDGLKSDNADDEDAGYIAVDGGTVSVTANGDAVDAATDLVVTGGELTVKAEASDDTSAHGLKSGMITVLEGGTVDVNASADALHGDAAVHLNGAHVTLAAGDDGIHAEGDLVISDGTLDITGSNEGLEGKDILVRGGTSHVTSDDDGVNASGSEATSEEDANAQGGRGGGPGGGGGGMEVGDYTAEVTGGTLVLNSQGDGFDSNGTAEITGGTIVVNGPEAGGNGALDVNGSFTVSGGTLLASGSAGMVVAPDEESEQGWLSATLDASVEAGTTLHLVDADGDIVASYVTSKTIQNVVYSGAGIKSGEEYGVYAGGSTSGSDTGGLAGSGKLGSAEKIATATAGEAPEGGFGGGPGGGRGR
;
A
#
# COMPACT_ATOMS: atom_id res chain seq x y z
N MET A 1 -56.13 -2.74 44.40
CA MET A 1 -56.49 -1.32 44.44
C MET A 1 -55.61 -0.57 43.47
N SER A 2 -56.27 -0.13 42.44
CA SER A 2 -56.19 1.11 41.67
C SER A 2 -54.99 1.30 40.81
N ARG A 3 -55.01 1.02 39.52
CA ARG A 3 -55.55 1.77 38.35
C ARG A 3 -54.99 3.20 38.26
N ARG A 4 -54.19 3.43 37.21
CA ARG A 4 -54.30 4.43 36.11
C ARG A 4 -53.01 4.41 35.31
N MET A 5 -52.97 3.93 34.07
CA MET A 5 -53.50 4.53 32.82
C MET A 5 -52.91 5.92 32.52
N ASN A 6 -52.00 6.03 31.53
CA ASN A 6 -52.16 6.73 30.25
C ASN A 6 -50.82 7.20 29.75
N ARG A 7 -50.49 7.26 28.54
CA ARG A 7 -50.92 7.53 27.21
C ARG A 7 -49.73 7.52 26.27
N ARG A 8 -49.90 6.81 25.18
CA ARG A 8 -49.04 6.87 24.01
C ARG A 8 -49.07 8.26 23.40
N MET A 9 -47.93 8.77 22.95
CA MET A 9 -47.84 9.79 21.92
C MET A 9 -46.93 9.31 20.80
N HIS A 10 -47.55 8.83 19.71
CA HIS A 10 -46.92 8.66 18.43
C HIS A 10 -46.59 10.04 17.84
N ARG A 11 -45.32 10.34 17.60
CA ARG A 11 -44.92 11.34 16.64
C ARG A 11 -44.46 10.64 15.37
N ARG A 12 -45.31 10.67 14.38
CA ARG A 12 -44.97 10.33 12.99
C ARG A 12 -44.10 11.47 12.45
N MET A 13 -42.86 11.18 12.12
CA MET A 13 -42.05 12.02 11.28
C MET A 13 -42.31 11.67 9.81
N ASN A 14 -42.95 12.57 9.09
CA ASN A 14 -43.07 12.53 7.64
C ASN A 14 -41.74 12.92 7.04
N ILE A 15 -41.01 11.95 6.47
CA ILE A 15 -39.90 12.23 5.57
C ILE A 15 -40.50 12.43 4.18
N ARG A 16 -40.41 13.65 3.68
CA ARG A 16 -40.79 14.01 2.30
C ARG A 16 -39.75 13.39 1.34
N ARG A 17 -40.17 12.42 0.54
CA ARG A 17 -39.48 12.01 -0.67
C ARG A 17 -39.45 13.17 -1.65
N THR A 18 -38.31 13.75 -1.93
CA THR A 18 -38.11 14.62 -3.09
C THR A 18 -37.55 13.76 -4.23
N SER A 19 -38.42 13.51 -5.21
CA SER A 19 -38.04 12.93 -6.49
C SER A 19 -37.07 13.82 -7.24
N TRP A 20 -35.90 13.35 -7.56
CA TRP A 20 -35.02 14.01 -8.53
C TRP A 20 -35.39 13.55 -9.93
N LYS A 21 -35.80 14.53 -10.73
CA LYS A 21 -36.08 14.36 -12.14
C LYS A 21 -34.78 14.43 -12.93
N SER A 22 -34.60 13.41 -13.76
CA SER A 22 -33.66 13.33 -14.88
C SER A 22 -33.52 14.66 -15.62
N ARG A 23 -32.30 15.19 -15.73
CA ARG A 23 -31.95 16.25 -16.69
C ARG A 23 -31.18 15.62 -17.83
N ALA A 24 -31.83 15.53 -18.98
CA ALA A 24 -31.21 15.19 -20.24
C ALA A 24 -30.04 16.14 -20.56
N ARG A 25 -28.87 15.59 -20.85
CA ARG A 25 -27.74 16.29 -21.43
C ARG A 25 -28.00 16.56 -22.91
N ALA A 26 -28.02 17.81 -23.30
CA ALA A 26 -28.08 18.24 -24.69
C ALA A 26 -26.67 18.17 -25.30
N LEU A 27 -26.52 17.37 -26.36
CA LEU A 27 -25.36 17.36 -27.24
C LEU A 27 -25.10 18.78 -27.79
N ARG A 28 -23.88 19.27 -27.62
CA ARG A 28 -23.34 20.39 -28.40
C ARG A 28 -22.16 19.88 -29.24
N THR A 29 -22.46 19.56 -30.49
CA THR A 29 -21.47 19.41 -31.55
C THR A 29 -20.73 20.72 -31.76
N ARG A 30 -19.41 20.72 -31.62
CA ARG A 30 -18.51 21.74 -32.17
C ARG A 30 -17.61 21.11 -33.24
N ALA A 31 -17.77 21.60 -34.45
CA ALA A 31 -16.96 21.25 -35.59
C ALA A 31 -15.51 21.72 -35.41
N ALA A 32 -14.55 20.83 -35.54
CA ALA A 32 -13.14 21.13 -35.62
C ALA A 32 -12.72 21.29 -37.10
N GLY A 33 -12.09 22.42 -37.38
CA GLY A 33 -11.48 22.69 -38.70
C GLY A 33 -10.06 22.12 -38.73
N ALA A 34 -9.81 21.33 -39.77
CA ALA A 34 -8.50 20.79 -40.05
C ALA A 34 -7.56 21.87 -40.64
N LEU A 35 -6.31 21.87 -40.15
CA LEU A 35 -5.18 22.48 -40.89
C LEU A 35 -4.03 21.48 -40.93
N ALA A 36 -3.84 20.93 -42.11
CA ALA A 36 -2.70 20.07 -42.43
C ALA A 36 -1.44 20.92 -42.61
N SER A 37 -0.32 20.50 -42.02
CA SER A 37 1.00 20.97 -42.38
C SER A 37 1.92 19.77 -42.66
N VAL A 38 2.21 19.58 -43.94
CA VAL A 38 3.18 18.62 -44.45
C VAL A 38 4.58 19.19 -44.27
N VAL A 39 5.48 18.44 -43.65
CA VAL A 39 6.92 18.65 -43.76
C VAL A 39 7.57 17.35 -44.25
N LEU A 40 8.09 17.41 -45.45
CA LEU A 40 8.97 16.41 -46.06
C LEU A 40 10.39 16.58 -45.52
N ALA A 41 11.03 15.51 -45.09
CA ALA A 41 12.48 15.45 -45.04
C ALA A 41 12.98 14.06 -45.43
N THR A 42 13.92 14.12 -46.33
CA THR A 42 14.48 13.12 -47.24
C THR A 42 15.41 12.11 -46.57
N ALA A 43 15.38 10.91 -47.13
CA ALA A 43 16.25 9.78 -46.85
C ALA A 43 17.73 10.00 -47.22
N ALA A 44 18.62 9.34 -46.50
CA ALA A 44 19.93 8.93 -47.00
C ALA A 44 20.26 7.51 -46.53
N LEU A 45 20.46 6.64 -47.54
CA LEU A 45 20.92 5.25 -47.41
C LEU A 45 22.44 5.17 -47.20
N ALA A 46 22.88 4.19 -46.45
CA ALA A 46 24.00 3.26 -46.67
C ALA A 46 24.37 2.60 -45.35
N GLY A 47 24.59 1.33 -45.22
CA GLY A 47 25.13 0.27 -45.95
C GLY A 47 25.18 -1.02 -45.11
N CYS A 48 25.07 -2.16 -45.74
CA CYS A 48 25.06 -3.50 -45.19
C CYS A 48 26.32 -3.93 -44.45
N SER A 49 26.15 -4.74 -43.40
CA SER A 49 27.03 -5.92 -43.24
C SER A 49 26.30 -6.97 -42.39
N ALA A 50 26.30 -8.19 -42.93
CA ALA A 50 25.68 -9.37 -42.33
C ALA A 50 26.55 -9.95 -41.23
N GLY A 51 25.92 -10.37 -40.12
CA GLY A 51 26.50 -11.24 -39.11
C GLY A 51 25.35 -11.96 -38.42
N SER A 52 25.28 -13.27 -38.69
CA SER A 52 24.33 -14.18 -38.08
C SER A 52 24.80 -14.54 -36.68
N ASP A 53 24.00 -14.28 -35.66
CA ASP A 53 24.02 -15.06 -34.42
C ASP A 53 22.61 -15.13 -33.86
N THR A 54 22.23 -16.38 -33.56
CA THR A 54 20.97 -16.76 -32.95
C THR A 54 21.08 -16.54 -31.44
N GLY A 55 20.37 -15.56 -30.92
CA GLY A 55 20.18 -15.34 -29.49
C GLY A 55 18.70 -15.01 -29.25
N SER A 56 18.07 -15.78 -28.40
CA SER A 56 16.72 -15.56 -27.90
C SER A 56 16.59 -14.12 -27.39
N ALA A 57 15.64 -13.38 -27.92
CA ALA A 57 15.26 -12.08 -27.42
C ALA A 57 14.20 -12.30 -26.34
N SER A 58 14.58 -12.16 -25.09
CA SER A 58 13.66 -11.73 -24.02
C SER A 58 13.25 -10.30 -24.35
N SER A 59 11.95 -10.07 -24.49
CA SER A 59 11.37 -8.76 -24.66
C SER A 59 11.31 -8.06 -23.30
N ASP A 60 12.39 -7.41 -22.91
CA ASP A 60 12.33 -6.35 -21.91
C ASP A 60 11.53 -5.19 -22.52
N SER A 61 10.27 -5.08 -22.14
CA SER A 61 9.52 -3.85 -22.28
C SER A 61 9.95 -2.91 -21.17
N SER A 62 11.05 -2.18 -21.37
CA SER A 62 11.30 -0.95 -20.61
C SER A 62 10.22 0.05 -21.00
N ALA A 63 9.10 0.05 -20.29
CA ALA A 63 8.19 1.16 -20.23
C ALA A 63 9.00 2.37 -19.70
N SER A 64 9.12 3.41 -20.52
CA SER A 64 9.62 4.70 -20.03
C SER A 64 8.66 5.13 -18.92
N ALA A 65 9.13 5.22 -17.69
CA ALA A 65 8.40 5.84 -16.60
C ALA A 65 8.03 7.26 -17.07
N SER A 66 6.76 7.45 -17.39
CA SER A 66 6.18 8.79 -17.49
C SER A 66 6.17 9.29 -16.05
N ALA A 67 6.74 10.45 -15.79
CA ALA A 67 6.64 11.06 -14.46
C ALA A 67 5.16 11.05 -14.07
N ALA A 68 4.81 10.29 -13.02
CA ALA A 68 3.46 10.24 -12.50
C ALA A 68 3.00 11.67 -12.20
N ALA A 69 1.77 12.00 -12.55
CA ALA A 69 1.22 13.31 -12.19
C ALA A 69 1.24 13.40 -10.67
N ALA A 70 1.68 14.54 -10.12
CA ALA A 70 1.71 14.74 -8.67
C ALA A 70 0.29 14.51 -8.10
N VAL A 71 0.16 13.47 -7.27
CA VAL A 71 -1.09 13.12 -6.58
C VAL A 71 -1.08 13.79 -5.22
N ASP A 72 -2.21 14.39 -4.81
CA ASP A 72 -2.37 14.90 -3.44
C ASP A 72 -2.47 13.70 -2.48
N GLY A 73 -1.38 13.38 -1.81
CA GLY A 73 -1.27 12.28 -0.84
C GLY A 73 -2.13 12.44 0.41
N THR A 74 -2.90 13.53 0.54
CA THR A 74 -3.81 13.73 1.69
C THR A 74 -5.26 13.32 1.40
N ARG A 75 -5.55 12.75 0.23
CA ARG A 75 -6.88 12.29 -0.16
C ARG A 75 -7.35 11.14 0.71
N ASP A 76 -8.61 11.16 1.14
CA ASP A 76 -9.26 10.06 1.82
C ASP A 76 -9.79 9.00 0.82
N ALA A 77 -10.16 7.82 1.33
CA ALA A 77 -10.67 6.73 0.50
C ALA A 77 -11.90 7.14 -0.34
N ALA A 78 -12.82 7.92 0.25
CA ALA A 78 -14.02 8.35 -0.46
C ALA A 78 -13.71 9.32 -1.60
N ALA A 79 -12.69 10.17 -1.47
CA ALA A 79 -12.26 11.08 -2.52
C ALA A 79 -11.52 10.33 -3.64
N VAL A 80 -10.74 9.30 -3.33
CA VAL A 80 -10.07 8.47 -4.32
C VAL A 80 -11.09 7.65 -5.10
N LEU A 81 -11.97 6.91 -4.41
CA LEU A 81 -13.00 6.08 -5.06
C LEU A 81 -14.03 6.90 -5.86
N ALA A 82 -14.21 8.19 -5.57
CA ALA A 82 -15.13 9.04 -6.33
C ALA A 82 -14.62 9.44 -7.72
N ASP A 83 -13.32 9.33 -7.95
CA ASP A 83 -12.69 9.58 -9.24
C ASP A 83 -12.60 8.30 -10.09
N ASN A 84 -12.69 7.14 -9.45
CA ASN A 84 -12.68 5.85 -10.11
C ASN A 84 -14.06 5.44 -10.66
N GLU A 85 -14.10 4.53 -11.59
CA GLU A 85 -15.31 3.97 -12.17
C GLU A 85 -16.19 3.29 -11.10
N GLU A 86 -17.50 3.54 -11.13
CA GLU A 86 -18.44 2.86 -10.23
C GLU A 86 -18.57 1.38 -10.63
N THR A 87 -18.61 0.47 -9.66
CA THR A 87 -18.86 -0.96 -9.94
C THR A 87 -20.22 -1.15 -10.60
N HIS A 88 -20.30 -2.02 -11.60
CA HIS A 88 -21.52 -2.27 -12.38
C HIS A 88 -22.47 -3.30 -11.73
N ALA A 89 -22.26 -3.67 -10.46
CA ALA A 89 -23.14 -4.57 -9.74
C ALA A 89 -24.49 -3.92 -9.41
N GLU A 90 -25.56 -4.72 -9.46
CA GLU A 90 -26.89 -4.30 -9.04
C GLU A 90 -27.24 -4.88 -7.66
N ASP A 91 -27.97 -4.13 -6.85
CA ASP A 91 -28.44 -4.57 -5.53
C ASP A 91 -29.15 -5.95 -5.61
N GLY A 92 -28.58 -6.96 -4.98
CA GLY A 92 -29.15 -8.31 -4.91
C GLY A 92 -28.80 -9.20 -6.10
N ASP A 93 -27.81 -8.86 -6.90
CA ASP A 93 -27.33 -9.71 -8.01
C ASP A 93 -26.96 -11.10 -7.54
N THR A 94 -26.29 -11.23 -6.40
CA THR A 94 -25.89 -12.51 -5.81
C THR A 94 -26.99 -13.16 -4.95
N ALA A 95 -28.17 -12.53 -4.82
CA ALA A 95 -29.29 -13.14 -4.14
C ALA A 95 -29.90 -14.30 -4.98
N TYR A 96 -30.13 -15.42 -4.34
CA TYR A 96 -30.78 -16.59 -4.94
C TYR A 96 -31.75 -17.24 -3.94
N GLY A 97 -32.98 -17.50 -4.35
CA GLY A 97 -34.02 -18.07 -3.49
C GLY A 97 -35.15 -18.74 -4.25
N GLU A 98 -36.20 -19.22 -3.55
CA GLU A 98 -37.29 -20.01 -4.10
C GLU A 98 -37.98 -19.42 -5.36
N ALA A 99 -38.00 -18.10 -5.48
CA ALA A 99 -38.57 -17.42 -6.65
C ALA A 99 -37.69 -17.58 -7.88
N ASP A 100 -36.36 -17.52 -7.70
CA ASP A 100 -35.37 -17.68 -8.76
C ASP A 100 -35.28 -19.13 -9.20
N GLU A 101 -35.32 -20.09 -8.26
CA GLU A 101 -35.34 -21.52 -8.54
C GLU A 101 -36.48 -21.93 -9.50
N SER A 102 -37.66 -21.34 -9.33
CA SER A 102 -38.81 -21.64 -10.17
C SER A 102 -38.71 -21.18 -11.62
N ALA A 103 -37.81 -20.23 -11.91
CA ALA A 103 -37.58 -19.64 -13.22
C ALA A 103 -36.25 -20.11 -13.84
N ALA A 104 -35.37 -20.68 -13.04
CA ALA A 104 -34.03 -21.10 -13.45
C ALA A 104 -34.05 -22.32 -14.38
N VAL A 105 -33.04 -22.38 -15.25
CA VAL A 105 -32.76 -23.58 -16.05
C VAL A 105 -31.78 -24.46 -15.30
N ALA A 106 -32.20 -25.68 -14.98
CA ALA A 106 -31.32 -26.67 -14.34
C ALA A 106 -30.39 -27.30 -15.38
N ILE A 107 -29.09 -27.35 -15.05
CA ILE A 107 -28.04 -28.01 -15.82
C ILE A 107 -27.43 -29.10 -14.92
N GLU A 108 -27.63 -30.36 -15.28
CA GLU A 108 -27.11 -31.51 -14.55
C GLU A 108 -25.86 -32.04 -15.24
N LEU A 109 -24.72 -31.98 -14.54
CA LEU A 109 -23.41 -32.45 -15.00
C LEU A 109 -23.26 -33.94 -14.68
N LYS A 110 -22.76 -34.76 -15.63
CA LYS A 110 -22.82 -36.23 -15.58
C LYS A 110 -21.53 -36.91 -16.00
N GLY A 111 -20.41 -36.44 -15.52
CA GLY A 111 -19.09 -36.96 -15.87
C GLY A 111 -18.63 -36.49 -17.24
N ASP A 112 -18.88 -37.29 -18.28
CA ASP A 112 -18.51 -37.01 -19.66
C ASP A 112 -19.61 -36.32 -20.50
N SER A 113 -20.69 -35.90 -19.88
CA SER A 113 -21.84 -35.28 -20.55
C SER A 113 -22.62 -34.36 -19.60
N ALA A 114 -23.53 -33.59 -20.13
CA ALA A 114 -24.49 -32.81 -19.37
C ALA A 114 -25.90 -32.94 -19.91
N SER A 115 -26.90 -32.48 -19.17
CA SER A 115 -28.25 -32.30 -19.64
C SER A 115 -28.90 -31.05 -19.11
N ALA A 116 -29.71 -30.39 -19.93
CA ALA A 116 -30.48 -29.21 -19.55
C ALA A 116 -31.88 -29.25 -20.12
N ASP A 117 -32.88 -28.85 -19.34
CA ASP A 117 -34.28 -28.76 -19.77
C ASP A 117 -34.69 -27.28 -19.82
N GLY A 118 -34.21 -26.53 -20.81
CA GLY A 118 -34.53 -25.11 -20.92
C GLY A 118 -34.20 -24.52 -22.29
N LYS A 119 -34.58 -23.25 -22.49
CA LYS A 119 -34.18 -22.49 -23.65
C LYS A 119 -32.90 -21.70 -23.33
N GLY A 120 -32.12 -21.45 -24.35
CA GLY A 120 -30.88 -20.70 -24.19
C GLY A 120 -29.70 -21.53 -23.68
N VAL A 121 -29.84 -22.85 -23.71
CA VAL A 121 -28.76 -23.80 -23.41
C VAL A 121 -28.70 -24.85 -24.51
N ASP A 122 -27.53 -25.05 -25.07
CA ASP A 122 -27.18 -26.13 -25.98
C ASP A 122 -26.13 -27.03 -25.32
N VAL A 123 -26.31 -28.35 -25.41
CA VAL A 123 -25.39 -29.33 -24.84
C VAL A 123 -24.85 -30.22 -25.95
N ASP A 124 -23.53 -30.24 -26.10
CA ASP A 124 -22.82 -31.12 -27.03
C ASP A 124 -21.74 -31.91 -26.28
N GLY A 125 -22.07 -33.15 -25.89
CA GLY A 125 -21.21 -33.96 -25.04
C GLY A 125 -20.99 -33.34 -23.66
N SER A 126 -19.73 -33.01 -23.36
CA SER A 126 -19.31 -32.34 -22.13
C SER A 126 -19.18 -30.78 -22.26
N THR A 127 -19.57 -30.22 -23.40
CA THR A 127 -19.65 -28.77 -23.59
C THR A 127 -21.08 -28.28 -23.41
N VAL A 128 -21.31 -27.35 -22.51
CA VAL A 128 -22.58 -26.67 -22.28
C VAL A 128 -22.45 -25.24 -22.74
N THR A 129 -23.25 -24.83 -23.74
CA THR A 129 -23.24 -23.45 -24.25
C THR A 129 -24.50 -22.71 -23.82
N ILE A 130 -24.35 -21.61 -23.10
CA ILE A 130 -25.42 -20.71 -22.67
C ILE A 130 -25.45 -19.51 -23.64
N THR A 131 -26.62 -19.29 -24.25
CA THR A 131 -26.79 -18.32 -25.35
C THR A 131 -27.83 -17.24 -25.07
N ALA A 132 -28.35 -17.15 -23.84
CA ALA A 132 -29.38 -16.17 -23.49
C ALA A 132 -29.25 -15.71 -22.03
N ALA A 133 -29.76 -14.49 -21.77
CA ALA A 133 -29.96 -14.01 -20.40
C ALA A 133 -30.83 -14.97 -19.56
N GLY A 134 -30.50 -15.08 -18.29
CA GLY A 134 -31.28 -15.92 -17.36
C GLY A 134 -30.46 -16.46 -16.20
N THR A 135 -31.13 -17.25 -15.37
CA THR A 135 -30.52 -17.94 -14.24
C THR A 135 -30.36 -19.41 -14.58
N TYR A 136 -29.18 -19.95 -14.40
CA TYR A 136 -28.80 -21.32 -14.70
C TYR A 136 -28.21 -21.98 -13.45
N VAL A 137 -28.80 -23.08 -12.99
CA VAL A 137 -28.34 -23.83 -11.81
C VAL A 137 -27.52 -25.01 -12.27
N LEU A 138 -26.24 -25.04 -11.90
CA LEU A 138 -25.30 -26.10 -12.24
C LEU A 138 -25.08 -27.00 -11.04
N SER A 139 -25.25 -28.31 -11.23
CA SER A 139 -24.99 -29.31 -10.19
C SER A 139 -24.40 -30.59 -10.77
N GLY A 140 -23.61 -31.31 -9.96
CA GLY A 140 -22.93 -32.53 -10.35
C GLY A 140 -21.49 -32.31 -10.84
N THR A 141 -20.95 -33.30 -11.56
CA THR A 141 -19.54 -33.31 -11.96
C THR A 141 -19.40 -33.36 -13.48
N LEU A 142 -18.47 -32.61 -14.02
CA LEU A 142 -18.01 -32.66 -15.41
C LEU A 142 -16.50 -32.98 -15.39
N ASP A 143 -16.16 -34.24 -15.69
CA ASP A 143 -14.80 -34.74 -15.51
C ASP A 143 -13.78 -34.13 -16.52
N ASP A 144 -14.24 -33.86 -17.75
CA ASP A 144 -13.50 -33.16 -18.79
C ASP A 144 -14.47 -32.44 -19.74
N GLY A 145 -14.72 -31.16 -19.48
CA GLY A 145 -15.64 -30.35 -20.23
C GLY A 145 -15.65 -28.90 -19.82
N GLN A 146 -16.64 -28.14 -20.29
CA GLN A 146 -16.67 -26.70 -20.06
C GLN A 146 -18.07 -26.12 -20.13
N ILE A 147 -18.27 -25.01 -19.43
CA ILE A 147 -19.43 -24.13 -19.57
C ILE A 147 -19.00 -22.91 -20.38
N VAL A 148 -19.61 -22.70 -21.52
CA VAL A 148 -19.35 -21.55 -22.40
C VAL A 148 -20.55 -20.62 -22.39
N VAL A 149 -20.35 -19.32 -22.18
CA VAL A 149 -21.39 -18.30 -22.26
C VAL A 149 -21.12 -17.42 -23.49
N THR A 150 -22.10 -17.43 -24.42
CA THR A 150 -22.09 -16.59 -25.63
C THR A 150 -23.44 -15.88 -25.73
N ALA A 151 -23.69 -14.96 -24.82
CA ALA A 151 -24.93 -14.20 -24.69
C ALA A 151 -24.60 -12.68 -24.68
N PRO A 152 -24.23 -12.10 -25.82
CA PRO A 152 -23.81 -10.70 -25.90
C PRO A 152 -24.92 -9.77 -25.39
N GLU A 153 -24.52 -8.67 -24.76
CA GLU A 153 -25.42 -7.66 -24.16
C GLU A 153 -26.43 -8.26 -23.12
N ALA A 154 -26.05 -9.35 -22.46
CA ALA A 154 -26.91 -10.05 -21.51
C ALA A 154 -26.25 -10.22 -20.13
N THR A 155 -27.06 -10.15 -19.08
CA THR A 155 -26.69 -10.64 -17.75
C THR A 155 -27.02 -12.13 -17.66
N VAL A 156 -26.01 -12.94 -17.35
CA VAL A 156 -26.13 -14.38 -17.12
C VAL A 156 -25.77 -14.68 -15.67
N LYS A 157 -26.71 -15.33 -14.95
CA LYS A 157 -26.50 -15.77 -13.56
C LYS A 157 -26.27 -17.27 -13.54
N LEU A 158 -25.06 -17.68 -13.10
CA LEU A 158 -24.69 -19.07 -12.84
C LEU A 158 -24.79 -19.35 -11.35
N VAL A 159 -25.70 -20.21 -10.94
CA VAL A 159 -25.79 -20.67 -9.56
C VAL A 159 -25.07 -22.01 -9.47
N LEU A 160 -23.98 -22.04 -8.73
CA LEU A 160 -23.20 -23.26 -8.49
C LEU A 160 -23.75 -23.95 -7.24
N ASP A 161 -24.38 -25.11 -7.44
CA ASP A 161 -25.01 -25.94 -6.40
C ASP A 161 -24.38 -27.34 -6.37
N GLY A 162 -23.15 -27.42 -5.94
CA GLY A 162 -22.34 -28.64 -5.95
C GLY A 162 -21.82 -28.96 -7.35
N ALA A 163 -21.38 -27.95 -8.10
CA ALA A 163 -20.77 -28.09 -9.41
C ALA A 163 -19.27 -28.35 -9.29
N ASP A 164 -18.79 -29.45 -9.89
CA ASP A 164 -17.36 -29.81 -9.98
C ASP A 164 -17.01 -29.93 -11.48
N ILE A 165 -16.25 -28.97 -12.01
CA ILE A 165 -15.97 -28.85 -13.44
C ILE A 165 -14.47 -28.82 -13.67
N SER A 166 -13.96 -29.79 -14.42
CA SER A 166 -12.58 -29.83 -14.88
C SER A 166 -12.53 -29.75 -16.41
N SER A 167 -11.53 -29.08 -16.96
CA SER A 167 -11.30 -28.97 -18.39
C SER A 167 -9.84 -29.22 -18.73
N SER A 168 -9.57 -30.20 -19.58
CA SER A 168 -8.21 -30.45 -20.07
C SER A 168 -7.84 -29.63 -21.34
N SER A 169 -8.76 -28.83 -21.86
CA SER A 169 -8.60 -28.15 -23.14
C SER A 169 -8.79 -26.63 -23.11
N GLY A 170 -9.13 -26.07 -21.97
CA GLY A 170 -9.37 -24.63 -21.80
C GLY A 170 -9.94 -24.31 -20.41
N SER A 171 -10.70 -23.22 -20.32
CA SER A 171 -11.38 -22.79 -19.10
C SER A 171 -12.45 -23.78 -18.67
N ALA A 172 -12.68 -23.94 -17.38
CA ALA A 172 -13.85 -24.65 -16.85
C ALA A 172 -15.15 -23.85 -17.11
N VAL A 173 -15.09 -22.53 -16.94
CA VAL A 173 -16.16 -21.58 -17.28
C VAL A 173 -15.56 -20.45 -18.12
N ALA A 174 -16.07 -20.30 -19.36
CA ALA A 174 -15.65 -19.28 -20.31
C ALA A 174 -16.84 -18.43 -20.76
N ALA A 175 -17.03 -17.25 -20.19
CA ALA A 175 -17.99 -16.28 -20.68
C ALA A 175 -17.30 -15.35 -21.69
N THR A 176 -17.31 -15.74 -22.96
CA THR A 176 -16.57 -15.06 -24.03
C THR A 176 -17.35 -13.91 -24.68
N GLU A 177 -18.66 -13.91 -24.53
CA GLU A 177 -19.55 -12.84 -24.98
C GLU A 177 -20.66 -12.67 -23.93
N VAL A 178 -20.54 -11.70 -23.06
CA VAL A 178 -21.51 -11.38 -22.00
C VAL A 178 -21.35 -9.91 -21.63
N GLU A 179 -22.43 -9.24 -21.25
CA GLU A 179 -22.35 -7.93 -20.61
C GLU A 179 -21.92 -8.10 -19.14
N ARG A 180 -22.59 -9.05 -18.44
CA ARG A 180 -22.28 -9.31 -17.03
C ARG A 180 -22.50 -10.78 -16.68
N LEU A 181 -21.49 -11.41 -16.05
CA LEU A 181 -21.55 -12.74 -15.47
C LEU A 181 -21.68 -12.65 -13.95
N VAL A 182 -22.75 -13.21 -13.41
CA VAL A 182 -22.96 -13.31 -11.96
C VAL A 182 -22.82 -14.77 -11.54
N VAL A 183 -21.86 -15.08 -10.69
CA VAL A 183 -21.62 -16.41 -10.12
C VAL A 183 -22.12 -16.43 -8.68
N VAL A 184 -23.15 -17.22 -8.41
CA VAL A 184 -23.75 -17.36 -7.07
C VAL A 184 -23.39 -18.73 -6.50
N LEU A 185 -22.75 -18.73 -5.35
CA LEU A 185 -22.44 -19.93 -4.59
C LEU A 185 -23.64 -20.27 -3.71
N ALA A 186 -24.37 -21.30 -4.08
CA ALA A 186 -25.59 -21.71 -3.37
C ALA A 186 -25.30 -22.03 -1.90
N ASP A 187 -26.28 -21.82 -1.02
CA ASP A 187 -26.10 -21.98 0.42
C ASP A 187 -25.62 -23.39 0.79
N GLY A 188 -24.48 -23.48 1.46
CA GLY A 188 -23.83 -24.71 1.88
C GLY A 188 -23.27 -25.58 0.75
N SER A 189 -23.25 -25.09 -0.50
CA SER A 189 -22.64 -25.82 -1.62
C SER A 189 -21.11 -25.79 -1.55
N GLU A 190 -20.50 -26.87 -2.07
CA GLU A 190 -19.06 -26.97 -2.31
C GLU A 190 -18.84 -27.11 -3.82
N ASN A 191 -18.17 -26.14 -4.45
CA ASN A 191 -17.99 -26.07 -5.88
C ASN A 191 -16.50 -26.07 -6.25
N LYS A 192 -16.17 -26.59 -7.45
CA LYS A 192 -14.80 -26.64 -7.93
C LYS A 192 -14.74 -26.32 -9.42
N LEU A 193 -13.72 -25.54 -9.80
CA LEU A 193 -13.37 -25.25 -11.18
C LEU A 193 -11.88 -25.52 -11.38
N SER A 194 -11.52 -26.21 -12.45
CA SER A 194 -10.14 -26.50 -12.80
C SER A 194 -9.98 -26.44 -14.33
N ASP A 195 -8.94 -25.78 -14.80
CA ASP A 195 -8.65 -25.59 -16.22
C ASP A 195 -7.55 -26.52 -16.74
N THR A 196 -7.15 -26.27 -18.00
CA THR A 196 -6.05 -26.93 -18.67
C THR A 196 -4.70 -26.54 -18.08
N ASP A 197 -3.68 -27.41 -18.24
CA ASP A 197 -2.31 -27.12 -17.83
C ASP A 197 -1.59 -26.04 -18.69
N SER A 198 -2.17 -25.67 -19.84
CA SER A 198 -1.60 -24.63 -20.72
C SER A 198 -2.62 -24.11 -21.71
N TYR A 199 -2.53 -22.85 -22.03
CA TYR A 199 -3.32 -22.18 -23.06
C TYR A 199 -2.49 -21.93 -24.33
N ALA A 200 -3.17 -21.73 -25.45
CA ALA A 200 -2.52 -21.20 -26.66
C ALA A 200 -2.24 -19.70 -26.46
N ASP A 201 -1.17 -19.21 -27.09
CA ASP A 201 -0.74 -17.80 -26.96
C ASP A 201 -1.82 -16.78 -27.39
N ASP A 202 -2.79 -17.20 -28.23
CA ASP A 202 -3.91 -16.39 -28.73
C ASP A 202 -5.27 -16.77 -28.10
N ALA A 203 -5.26 -17.52 -27.00
CA ALA A 203 -6.49 -17.90 -26.31
C ALA A 203 -7.21 -16.67 -25.75
N GLN A 204 -8.47 -16.49 -26.14
CA GLN A 204 -9.29 -15.38 -25.62
C GLN A 204 -9.61 -15.57 -24.13
N ALA A 205 -10.04 -16.79 -23.75
CA ALA A 205 -10.24 -17.19 -22.38
C ALA A 205 -9.02 -17.96 -21.88
N ASN A 206 -8.35 -17.45 -20.85
CA ASN A 206 -7.08 -17.95 -20.33
C ASN A 206 -7.07 -18.07 -18.80
N ALA A 207 -8.23 -18.33 -18.19
CA ALA A 207 -8.38 -18.57 -16.76
C ALA A 207 -9.39 -19.70 -16.51
N ALA A 208 -9.35 -20.35 -15.35
CA ALA A 208 -10.31 -21.40 -15.01
C ALA A 208 -11.76 -20.88 -14.95
N LEU A 209 -11.94 -19.67 -14.41
CA LEU A 209 -13.16 -18.88 -14.50
C LEU A 209 -12.85 -17.58 -15.24
N TYR A 210 -13.38 -17.43 -16.44
CA TYR A 210 -13.15 -16.30 -17.33
C TYR A 210 -14.44 -15.56 -17.67
N SER A 211 -14.42 -14.23 -17.64
CA SER A 211 -15.48 -13.35 -18.15
C SER A 211 -14.90 -12.25 -19.05
N ALA A 212 -15.52 -12.06 -20.23
CA ALA A 212 -15.19 -10.95 -21.14
C ALA A 212 -15.89 -9.63 -20.75
N GLY A 213 -16.97 -9.69 -19.99
CA GLY A 213 -17.64 -8.55 -19.35
C GLY A 213 -17.49 -8.63 -17.83
N ASP A 214 -18.20 -7.77 -17.11
CA ASP A 214 -18.18 -7.73 -15.65
C ASP A 214 -18.40 -9.10 -15.00
N LEU A 215 -17.67 -9.37 -13.94
CA LEU A 215 -17.77 -10.58 -13.16
C LEU A 215 -18.13 -10.26 -11.71
N THR A 216 -19.27 -10.75 -11.24
CA THR A 216 -19.64 -10.68 -9.82
C THR A 216 -19.69 -12.09 -9.23
N ILE A 217 -19.01 -12.30 -8.09
CA ILE A 217 -19.00 -13.56 -7.34
C ILE A 217 -19.58 -13.32 -5.95
N GLY A 218 -20.56 -14.15 -5.53
CA GLY A 218 -21.11 -14.03 -4.18
C GLY A 218 -21.95 -15.24 -3.78
N GLY A 219 -22.78 -15.07 -2.74
CA GLY A 219 -23.52 -16.15 -2.10
C GLY A 219 -22.86 -16.60 -0.80
N SER A 220 -23.26 -17.78 -0.27
CA SER A 220 -22.79 -18.29 1.02
C SER A 220 -22.11 -19.66 0.97
N GLY A 221 -22.04 -20.25 -0.23
CA GLY A 221 -21.31 -21.49 -0.48
C GLY A 221 -19.81 -21.30 -0.59
N SER A 222 -19.11 -22.34 -1.05
CA SER A 222 -17.67 -22.31 -1.30
C SER A 222 -17.32 -22.61 -2.76
N LEU A 223 -16.22 -22.04 -3.22
CA LEU A 223 -15.66 -22.25 -4.55
C LEU A 223 -14.15 -22.44 -4.44
N THR A 224 -13.66 -23.58 -4.93
CA THR A 224 -12.22 -23.80 -5.13
C THR A 224 -11.93 -23.66 -6.63
N VAL A 225 -10.97 -22.82 -6.97
CA VAL A 225 -10.53 -22.59 -8.35
C VAL A 225 -9.05 -22.93 -8.49
N ALA A 226 -8.75 -23.83 -9.44
CA ALA A 226 -7.40 -24.19 -9.81
C ALA A 226 -7.11 -23.70 -11.24
N GLY A 227 -6.37 -22.59 -11.37
CA GLY A 227 -5.82 -22.07 -12.62
C GLY A 227 -4.47 -22.72 -12.89
N ASN A 228 -4.50 -23.87 -13.60
CA ASN A 228 -3.28 -24.66 -13.81
C ASN A 228 -2.42 -24.11 -14.96
N GLY A 229 -3.05 -23.49 -15.95
CA GLY A 229 -2.41 -23.04 -17.16
C GLY A 229 -2.07 -21.55 -17.22
N ASN A 230 -2.72 -20.72 -16.38
CA ASN A 230 -2.54 -19.26 -16.31
C ASN A 230 -3.25 -18.74 -15.05
N ASP A 231 -4.06 -17.67 -15.18
CA ASP A 231 -4.85 -17.09 -14.08
C ASP A 231 -5.91 -18.07 -13.58
N ALA A 232 -6.28 -17.95 -12.32
CA ALA A 232 -7.40 -18.78 -11.83
C ALA A 232 -8.76 -18.12 -12.13
N ILE A 233 -8.91 -16.82 -11.84
CA ILE A 233 -10.12 -16.05 -12.10
C ILE A 233 -9.74 -14.77 -12.84
N ALA A 234 -10.33 -14.54 -14.04
CA ALA A 234 -10.07 -13.35 -14.83
C ALA A 234 -11.35 -12.71 -15.38
N GLY A 235 -11.53 -11.42 -15.10
CA GLY A 235 -12.46 -10.50 -15.74
C GLY A 235 -11.69 -9.59 -16.71
N LYS A 236 -12.22 -9.38 -17.94
CA LYS A 236 -11.65 -8.42 -18.89
C LYS A 236 -12.32 -7.04 -18.79
N ASP A 237 -13.16 -6.89 -17.84
CA ASP A 237 -13.87 -5.70 -17.38
C ASP A 237 -13.77 -5.69 -15.84
N GLY A 238 -14.74 -5.18 -15.10
CA GLY A 238 -14.72 -5.18 -13.65
C GLY A 238 -14.90 -6.55 -12.99
N LEU A 239 -14.33 -6.74 -11.81
CA LEU A 239 -14.52 -7.93 -10.98
C LEU A 239 -14.90 -7.54 -9.55
N LEU A 240 -16.03 -8.10 -9.07
CA LEU A 240 -16.55 -7.86 -7.73
C LEU A 240 -16.72 -9.16 -6.95
N VAL A 241 -16.20 -9.24 -5.73
CA VAL A 241 -16.44 -10.30 -4.76
C VAL A 241 -17.32 -9.76 -3.63
N GLU A 242 -18.60 -10.17 -3.62
CA GLU A 242 -19.54 -9.76 -2.57
C GLU A 242 -19.56 -10.71 -1.36
N GLY A 243 -19.13 -11.98 -1.54
CA GLY A 243 -19.19 -12.95 -0.46
C GLY A 243 -18.83 -14.38 -0.89
N GLY A 244 -19.10 -15.33 -0.01
CA GLY A 244 -18.74 -16.73 -0.17
C GLY A 244 -17.38 -17.08 0.42
N THR A 245 -16.96 -18.34 0.23
CA THR A 245 -15.62 -18.80 0.60
C THR A 245 -14.87 -19.20 -0.67
N LEU A 246 -13.90 -18.40 -1.09
CA LEU A 246 -13.09 -18.62 -2.28
C LEU A 246 -11.71 -19.15 -1.87
N THR A 247 -11.30 -20.26 -2.50
CA THR A 247 -9.94 -20.79 -2.40
C THR A 247 -9.38 -20.88 -3.82
N VAL A 248 -8.33 -20.13 -4.08
CA VAL A 248 -7.78 -19.91 -5.42
C VAL A 248 -6.32 -20.33 -5.45
N GLU A 249 -5.97 -21.19 -6.41
CA GLU A 249 -4.59 -21.55 -6.72
C GLU A 249 -4.34 -21.23 -8.20
N ALA A 250 -3.26 -20.51 -8.54
CA ALA A 250 -2.97 -20.07 -9.89
C ALA A 250 -1.53 -20.37 -10.31
N ALA A 251 -1.36 -20.69 -11.59
CA ALA A 251 -0.05 -20.83 -12.22
C ALA A 251 0.54 -19.48 -12.65
N ASP A 252 -0.30 -18.45 -12.73
CA ASP A 252 0.03 -17.05 -12.96
C ASP A 252 -0.75 -16.21 -11.93
N ASP A 253 -1.57 -15.23 -12.34
CA ASP A 253 -2.29 -14.36 -11.42
C ASP A 253 -3.48 -15.07 -10.76
N GLY A 254 -3.70 -14.77 -9.48
CA GLY A 254 -4.78 -15.39 -8.68
C GLY A 254 -6.16 -14.94 -9.11
N ILE A 255 -6.47 -13.68 -8.86
CA ILE A 255 -7.73 -13.03 -9.22
C ILE A 255 -7.41 -11.72 -9.93
N ARG A 256 -7.84 -11.61 -11.19
CA ARG A 256 -7.62 -10.42 -12.01
C ARG A 256 -8.92 -9.83 -12.52
N GLY A 257 -9.18 -8.55 -12.18
CA GLY A 257 -10.20 -7.72 -12.79
C GLY A 257 -9.51 -6.58 -13.53
N LYS A 258 -9.76 -6.43 -14.85
CA LYS A 258 -8.98 -5.48 -15.65
C LYS A 258 -9.23 -4.03 -15.23
N ASP A 259 -10.50 -3.62 -15.19
CA ASP A 259 -10.86 -2.23 -14.91
C ASP A 259 -10.98 -1.96 -13.42
N TYR A 260 -11.45 -2.95 -12.67
CA TYR A 260 -11.38 -2.92 -11.21
C TYR A 260 -11.42 -4.33 -10.60
N LEU A 261 -10.89 -4.44 -9.40
CA LEU A 261 -11.08 -5.60 -8.52
C LEU A 261 -11.55 -5.11 -7.13
N VAL A 262 -12.80 -5.40 -6.78
CA VAL A 262 -13.39 -4.96 -5.51
C VAL A 262 -13.79 -6.16 -4.66
N VAL A 263 -13.39 -6.17 -3.38
CA VAL A 263 -13.78 -7.18 -2.39
C VAL A 263 -14.60 -6.52 -1.29
N ASN A 264 -15.92 -6.73 -1.34
CA ASN A 264 -16.87 -6.22 -0.34
C ASN A 264 -17.02 -7.16 0.85
N GLY A 265 -16.69 -8.45 0.70
CA GLY A 265 -16.89 -9.43 1.76
C GLY A 265 -16.48 -10.85 1.40
N GLY A 266 -16.84 -11.79 2.29
CA GLY A 266 -16.50 -13.20 2.15
C GLY A 266 -15.15 -13.57 2.79
N THR A 267 -14.72 -14.80 2.49
CA THR A 267 -13.39 -15.30 2.85
C THR A 267 -12.66 -15.68 1.57
N VAL A 268 -11.59 -14.97 1.25
CA VAL A 268 -10.82 -15.14 0.02
C VAL A 268 -9.41 -15.60 0.39
N THR A 269 -9.01 -16.77 -0.10
CA THR A 269 -7.66 -17.29 0.06
C THR A 269 -7.05 -17.52 -1.31
N VAL A 270 -5.94 -16.86 -1.60
CA VAL A 270 -5.25 -16.90 -2.88
C VAL A 270 -3.82 -17.42 -2.70
N THR A 271 -3.41 -18.33 -3.59
CA THR A 271 -2.03 -18.75 -3.76
C THR A 271 -1.69 -18.65 -5.25
N ALA A 272 -0.82 -17.74 -5.62
CA ALA A 272 -0.46 -17.42 -7.00
C ALA A 272 1.05 -17.54 -7.24
N LYS A 273 1.45 -17.90 -8.48
CA LYS A 273 2.85 -17.83 -8.88
C LYS A 273 3.19 -16.52 -9.61
N GLY A 274 2.19 -15.82 -10.12
CA GLY A 274 2.22 -14.42 -10.51
C GLY A 274 1.74 -13.55 -9.36
N ASP A 275 0.92 -12.54 -9.67
CA ASP A 275 0.34 -11.63 -8.70
C ASP A 275 -0.89 -12.26 -8.02
N GLY A 276 -1.13 -11.86 -6.77
CA GLY A 276 -2.25 -12.43 -6.02
C GLY A 276 -3.60 -11.86 -6.42
N LEU A 277 -3.79 -10.57 -6.19
CA LEU A 277 -4.92 -9.76 -6.63
C LEU A 277 -4.39 -8.70 -7.59
N LYS A 278 -5.01 -8.58 -8.77
CA LYS A 278 -4.51 -7.70 -9.83
C LYS A 278 -5.61 -6.90 -10.50
N SER A 279 -5.35 -5.62 -10.77
CA SER A 279 -6.12 -4.79 -11.67
C SER A 279 -5.17 -4.06 -12.62
N ASP A 280 -5.29 -4.29 -13.95
CA ASP A 280 -4.21 -4.00 -14.89
C ASP A 280 -4.58 -2.99 -16.00
N ASN A 281 -5.66 -2.20 -15.84
CA ASN A 281 -5.98 -1.13 -16.80
C ASN A 281 -5.19 0.14 -16.48
N ALA A 282 -4.01 0.24 -17.09
CA ALA A 282 -3.18 1.45 -17.00
C ALA A 282 -3.49 2.48 -18.11
N ASP A 283 -4.43 2.19 -19.01
CA ASP A 283 -4.77 3.06 -20.16
C ASP A 283 -5.87 4.09 -19.82
N ASP A 284 -6.65 3.83 -18.76
CA ASP A 284 -7.77 4.65 -18.31
C ASP A 284 -7.56 5.08 -16.83
N GLU A 285 -7.47 6.38 -16.59
CA GLU A 285 -7.20 6.93 -15.26
C GLU A 285 -8.33 6.71 -14.24
N ASP A 286 -9.55 6.40 -14.72
CA ASP A 286 -10.71 6.10 -13.87
C ASP A 286 -10.85 4.58 -13.60
N ALA A 287 -9.93 3.75 -14.09
CA ALA A 287 -9.94 2.28 -13.97
C ALA A 287 -8.60 1.73 -13.44
N GLY A 288 -8.44 0.42 -13.37
CA GLY A 288 -7.20 -0.22 -12.90
C GLY A 288 -7.04 -0.23 -11.38
N TYR A 289 -8.11 0.04 -10.62
CA TYR A 289 -8.03 0.14 -9.16
C TYR A 289 -8.40 -1.17 -8.45
N ILE A 290 -7.91 -1.29 -7.21
CA ILE A 290 -8.32 -2.36 -6.29
C ILE A 290 -8.90 -1.74 -5.02
N ALA A 291 -10.07 -2.26 -4.57
CA ALA A 291 -10.65 -1.86 -3.29
C ALA A 291 -10.98 -3.08 -2.41
N VAL A 292 -10.68 -2.97 -1.11
CA VAL A 292 -11.06 -3.95 -0.09
C VAL A 292 -11.90 -3.24 0.98
N ASP A 293 -13.22 -3.46 0.91
CA ASP A 293 -14.17 -2.82 1.83
C ASP A 293 -14.52 -3.71 3.00
N GLY A 294 -14.24 -5.03 2.91
CA GLY A 294 -14.57 -5.97 3.97
C GLY A 294 -14.14 -7.40 3.69
N GLY A 295 -14.56 -8.31 4.56
CA GLY A 295 -14.22 -9.74 4.47
C GLY A 295 -12.88 -10.09 5.13
N THR A 296 -12.43 -11.32 4.87
CA THR A 296 -11.10 -11.82 5.27
C THR A 296 -10.37 -12.27 4.02
N VAL A 297 -9.32 -11.57 3.66
CA VAL A 297 -8.53 -11.79 2.45
C VAL A 297 -7.13 -12.24 2.85
N SER A 298 -6.71 -13.41 2.36
CA SER A 298 -5.37 -13.96 2.59
C SER A 298 -4.72 -14.27 1.25
N VAL A 299 -3.60 -13.64 0.96
CA VAL A 299 -2.88 -13.78 -0.30
C VAL A 299 -1.46 -14.26 -0.06
N THR A 300 -1.03 -15.25 -0.85
CA THR A 300 0.38 -15.62 -0.98
C THR A 300 0.72 -15.63 -2.46
N ALA A 301 1.70 -14.82 -2.86
CA ALA A 301 2.09 -14.64 -4.25
C ALA A 301 3.62 -14.73 -4.41
N ASN A 302 4.07 -15.11 -5.61
CA ASN A 302 5.48 -15.02 -5.98
C ASN A 302 5.80 -13.74 -6.79
N GLY A 303 4.78 -13.06 -7.29
CA GLY A 303 4.78 -11.69 -7.75
C GLY A 303 4.28 -10.76 -6.65
N ASP A 304 3.73 -9.61 -7.02
CA ASP A 304 3.14 -8.67 -6.07
C ASP A 304 1.86 -9.30 -5.46
N ALA A 305 1.69 -9.18 -4.13
CA ALA A 305 0.53 -9.83 -3.53
C ALA A 305 -0.78 -9.09 -3.88
N VAL A 306 -0.73 -7.77 -4.01
CA VAL A 306 -1.80 -6.92 -4.52
C VAL A 306 -1.19 -5.88 -5.46
N ASP A 307 -1.56 -5.89 -6.74
CA ASP A 307 -1.04 -5.01 -7.79
C ASP A 307 -2.19 -4.24 -8.46
N ALA A 308 -2.29 -2.94 -8.19
CA ALA A 308 -3.24 -2.04 -8.79
C ALA A 308 -2.53 -1.09 -9.77
N ALA A 309 -2.97 -1.07 -11.03
CA ALA A 309 -2.39 -0.17 -12.04
C ALA A 309 -2.61 1.32 -11.72
N THR A 310 -3.64 1.64 -10.93
CA THR A 310 -3.94 2.99 -10.46
C THR A 310 -4.02 3.02 -8.93
N ASP A 311 -5.20 2.97 -8.34
CA ASP A 311 -5.42 3.20 -6.93
C ASP A 311 -5.62 1.89 -6.15
N LEU A 312 -5.10 1.86 -4.92
CA LEU A 312 -5.36 0.79 -3.97
C LEU A 312 -6.01 1.37 -2.71
N VAL A 313 -7.23 0.91 -2.40
CA VAL A 313 -8.00 1.46 -1.28
C VAL A 313 -8.45 0.35 -0.33
N VAL A 314 -8.15 0.48 0.97
CA VAL A 314 -8.64 -0.43 2.01
C VAL A 314 -9.45 0.36 3.03
N THR A 315 -10.76 0.11 3.07
CA THR A 315 -11.68 0.78 4.01
C THR A 315 -12.11 -0.11 5.16
N GLY A 316 -11.89 -1.45 5.06
CA GLY A 316 -12.28 -2.39 6.11
C GLY A 316 -11.79 -3.80 5.87
N GLY A 317 -12.27 -4.73 6.71
CA GLY A 317 -11.90 -6.15 6.64
C GLY A 317 -10.56 -6.49 7.27
N GLU A 318 -10.10 -7.71 6.96
CA GLU A 318 -8.79 -8.23 7.37
C GLU A 318 -8.04 -8.67 6.11
N LEU A 319 -6.93 -8.01 5.82
CA LEU A 319 -6.07 -8.26 4.67
C LEU A 319 -4.72 -8.76 5.17
N THR A 320 -4.40 -10.03 4.89
CA THR A 320 -3.09 -10.62 5.22
C THR A 320 -2.42 -11.03 3.93
N VAL A 321 -1.27 -10.49 3.64
CA VAL A 321 -0.55 -10.77 2.40
C VAL A 321 0.89 -11.19 2.64
N LYS A 322 1.35 -12.09 1.78
CA LYS A 322 2.72 -12.55 1.73
C LYS A 322 3.20 -12.56 0.29
N ALA A 323 4.19 -11.73 -0.01
CA ALA A 323 4.84 -11.65 -1.30
C ALA A 323 6.25 -12.27 -1.20
N GLU A 324 6.43 -13.42 -1.83
CA GLU A 324 7.68 -14.20 -1.78
C GLU A 324 8.31 -14.25 -3.18
N ALA A 325 9.30 -13.41 -3.42
CA ALA A 325 10.02 -13.43 -4.69
C ALA A 325 10.60 -14.83 -4.99
N SER A 326 10.42 -15.29 -6.20
CA SER A 326 11.16 -16.44 -6.74
C SER A 326 12.40 -15.93 -7.46
N ASP A 327 13.59 -16.41 -7.08
CA ASP A 327 14.89 -16.19 -7.74
C ASP A 327 14.96 -14.99 -8.73
N ASP A 328 15.53 -13.87 -8.33
CA ASP A 328 15.82 -12.65 -9.11
C ASP A 328 14.62 -11.71 -9.42
N THR A 329 13.48 -11.85 -8.75
CA THR A 329 12.36 -10.88 -8.87
C THR A 329 12.12 -10.18 -7.54
N SER A 330 11.74 -8.90 -7.57
CA SER A 330 11.15 -8.22 -6.41
C SER A 330 9.66 -8.56 -6.33
N ALA A 331 9.12 -8.69 -5.12
CA ALA A 331 7.70 -8.91 -4.90
C ALA A 331 7.24 -8.00 -3.75
N HIS A 332 6.38 -7.04 -4.11
CA HIS A 332 5.82 -6.07 -3.17
C HIS A 332 4.59 -6.66 -2.48
N GLY A 333 4.33 -6.18 -1.28
CA GLY A 333 3.12 -6.57 -0.56
C GLY A 333 1.87 -5.95 -1.18
N LEU A 334 1.75 -4.64 -1.08
CA LEU A 334 0.70 -3.83 -1.69
C LEU A 334 1.35 -2.80 -2.61
N LYS A 335 0.95 -2.80 -3.89
CA LYS A 335 1.48 -1.90 -4.90
C LYS A 335 0.38 -1.15 -5.62
N SER A 336 0.61 0.14 -5.88
CA SER A 336 -0.30 1.00 -6.64
C SER A 336 0.46 1.95 -7.57
N GLY A 337 -0.04 2.12 -8.78
CA GLY A 337 0.52 3.05 -9.76
C GLY A 337 0.18 4.53 -9.49
N MET A 338 -0.78 4.81 -8.59
CA MET A 338 -1.17 6.17 -8.22
C MET A 338 -1.14 6.35 -6.70
N ILE A 339 -2.18 5.99 -5.98
CA ILE A 339 -2.23 6.16 -4.52
C ILE A 339 -2.71 4.91 -3.80
N THR A 340 -2.02 4.56 -2.72
CA THR A 340 -2.52 3.60 -1.72
C THR A 340 -3.15 4.34 -0.54
N VAL A 341 -4.43 4.07 -0.23
CA VAL A 341 -5.13 4.62 0.95
C VAL A 341 -5.56 3.49 1.88
N LEU A 342 -5.03 3.49 3.11
CA LEU A 342 -5.42 2.55 4.16
C LEU A 342 -6.21 3.29 5.25
N GLU A 343 -7.56 3.28 5.15
CA GLU A 343 -8.43 4.08 6.02
C GLU A 343 -9.12 3.26 7.11
N GLY A 344 -9.19 1.92 6.94
CA GLY A 344 -9.80 1.05 7.95
C GLY A 344 -9.34 -0.39 7.84
N GLY A 345 -9.85 -1.24 8.73
CA GLY A 345 -9.51 -2.65 8.79
C GLY A 345 -8.16 -2.95 9.44
N THR A 346 -7.73 -4.20 9.25
CA THR A 346 -6.42 -4.70 9.69
C THR A 346 -5.65 -5.17 8.47
N VAL A 347 -4.44 -4.69 8.31
CA VAL A 347 -3.54 -5.00 7.19
C VAL A 347 -2.24 -5.56 7.74
N ASP A 348 -1.92 -6.80 7.37
CA ASP A 348 -0.69 -7.51 7.78
C ASP A 348 0.07 -7.90 6.51
N VAL A 349 1.27 -7.36 6.34
CA VAL A 349 2.07 -7.52 5.13
C VAL A 349 3.45 -8.08 5.45
N ASN A 350 3.84 -9.10 4.70
CA ASN A 350 5.19 -9.62 4.68
C ASN A 350 5.67 -9.74 3.22
N ALA A 351 6.62 -8.92 2.82
CA ALA A 351 7.10 -8.84 1.45
C ALA A 351 8.61 -9.06 1.36
N SER A 352 9.08 -9.56 0.23
CA SER A 352 10.51 -9.70 -0.06
C SER A 352 11.14 -8.43 -0.64
N ALA A 353 10.32 -7.53 -1.19
CA ALA A 353 10.64 -6.14 -1.53
C ALA A 353 9.92 -5.21 -0.55
N ASP A 354 9.35 -4.09 -1.00
CA ASP A 354 8.61 -3.16 -0.16
C ASP A 354 7.30 -3.77 0.34
N ALA A 355 6.96 -3.49 1.60
CA ALA A 355 5.67 -3.93 2.09
C ALA A 355 4.52 -3.10 1.50
N LEU A 356 4.68 -1.79 1.42
CA LEU A 356 3.80 -0.88 0.67
C LEU A 356 4.63 -0.10 -0.35
N HIS A 357 4.22 -0.15 -1.62
CA HIS A 357 4.84 0.61 -2.71
C HIS A 357 3.80 1.45 -3.44
N GLY A 358 4.01 2.75 -3.52
CA GLY A 358 3.15 3.67 -4.26
C GLY A 358 3.95 4.51 -5.26
N ASP A 359 3.66 4.35 -6.57
CA ASP A 359 4.37 5.11 -7.62
C ASP A 359 4.12 6.63 -7.51
N ALA A 360 3.09 7.07 -6.78
CA ALA A 360 2.85 8.50 -6.56
C ALA A 360 2.63 8.84 -5.09
N ALA A 361 1.76 8.12 -4.35
CA ALA A 361 1.49 8.46 -2.95
C ALA A 361 1.06 7.26 -2.10
N VAL A 362 1.30 7.35 -0.78
CA VAL A 362 0.77 6.43 0.23
C VAL A 362 0.14 7.21 1.37
N HIS A 363 -1.11 6.92 1.73
CA HIS A 363 -1.84 7.55 2.82
C HIS A 363 -2.38 6.53 3.83
N LEU A 364 -1.85 6.56 5.06
CA LEU A 364 -2.42 5.85 6.19
C LEU A 364 -3.35 6.78 6.97
N ASN A 365 -4.65 6.43 7.03
CA ASN A 365 -5.70 7.31 7.56
C ASN A 365 -6.69 6.56 8.47
N GLY A 366 -6.21 5.60 9.26
CA GLY A 366 -7.05 4.97 10.29
C GLY A 366 -6.93 3.46 10.42
N ALA A 367 -6.35 2.75 9.46
CA ALA A 367 -6.13 1.31 9.51
C ALA A 367 -5.18 0.88 10.64
N HIS A 368 -5.26 -0.41 10.99
CA HIS A 368 -4.24 -1.08 11.81
C HIS A 368 -3.29 -1.84 10.88
N VAL A 369 -2.06 -1.36 10.75
CA VAL A 369 -1.09 -1.82 9.76
C VAL A 369 0.12 -2.42 10.45
N THR A 370 0.49 -3.66 10.08
CA THR A 370 1.72 -4.33 10.50
C THR A 370 2.51 -4.74 9.26
N LEU A 371 3.76 -4.31 9.17
CA LEU A 371 4.61 -4.52 8.01
C LEU A 371 5.91 -5.24 8.37
N ALA A 372 6.34 -6.13 7.47
CA ALA A 372 7.68 -6.66 7.43
C ALA A 372 8.13 -6.69 5.96
N ALA A 373 9.27 -6.12 5.66
CA ALA A 373 9.79 -5.96 4.31
C ALA A 373 11.24 -6.45 4.20
N GLY A 374 11.60 -6.92 3.02
CA GLY A 374 13.00 -7.21 2.69
C GLY A 374 13.74 -5.98 2.19
N ASP A 375 13.00 -4.99 1.69
CA ASP A 375 13.46 -3.65 1.34
C ASP A 375 12.70 -2.65 2.21
N ASP A 376 11.88 -1.74 1.69
CA ASP A 376 11.32 -0.68 2.49
C ASP A 376 9.98 -1.05 3.14
N GLY A 377 9.78 -0.56 4.36
CA GLY A 377 8.49 -0.73 5.04
C GLY A 377 7.37 -0.03 4.27
N ILE A 378 7.58 1.22 3.92
CA ILE A 378 6.72 2.01 3.01
C ILE A 378 7.60 2.84 2.09
N HIS A 379 7.44 2.65 0.79
CA HIS A 379 8.04 3.46 -0.26
C HIS A 379 6.97 4.23 -1.02
N ALA A 380 7.10 5.54 -1.14
CA ALA A 380 6.30 6.39 -1.98
C ALA A 380 7.20 7.29 -2.84
N GLU A 381 7.06 7.22 -4.17
CA GLU A 381 7.83 8.10 -5.06
C GLU A 381 7.52 9.60 -4.85
N GLY A 382 6.35 9.91 -4.28
CA GLY A 382 5.87 11.24 -3.95
C GLY A 382 5.52 11.40 -2.48
N ASP A 383 4.24 11.69 -2.19
CA ASP A 383 3.77 11.97 -0.84
C ASP A 383 3.60 10.68 0.00
N LEU A 384 4.21 10.64 1.19
CA LEU A 384 3.89 9.67 2.23
C LEU A 384 3.21 10.38 3.40
N VAL A 385 1.93 10.07 3.64
CA VAL A 385 1.12 10.76 4.64
C VAL A 385 0.61 9.78 5.69
N ILE A 386 0.81 10.10 6.97
CA ILE A 386 0.23 9.37 8.11
C ILE A 386 -0.68 10.32 8.87
N SER A 387 -2.00 10.14 8.73
CA SER A 387 -3.01 11.02 9.36
C SER A 387 -3.60 10.43 10.62
N ASP A 388 -3.84 9.12 10.69
CA ASP A 388 -4.42 8.40 11.84
C ASP A 388 -4.12 6.88 11.75
N GLY A 389 -4.53 6.11 12.74
CA GLY A 389 -4.37 4.66 12.81
C GLY A 389 -3.16 4.21 13.60
N THR A 390 -2.76 2.98 13.38
CA THR A 390 -1.55 2.40 13.98
C THR A 390 -0.69 1.75 12.91
N LEU A 391 0.60 2.03 12.93
CA LEU A 391 1.61 1.44 12.06
C LEU A 391 2.69 0.77 12.91
N ASP A 392 2.98 -0.50 12.63
CA ASP A 392 4.08 -1.24 13.23
C ASP A 392 4.94 -1.85 12.10
N ILE A 393 6.07 -1.23 11.78
CA ILE A 393 7.08 -1.80 10.88
C ILE A 393 8.05 -2.59 11.76
N THR A 394 7.93 -3.92 11.68
CA THR A 394 8.63 -4.86 12.55
C THR A 394 10.05 -5.18 12.07
N GLY A 395 10.35 -4.84 10.82
CA GLY A 395 11.67 -4.95 10.19
C GLY A 395 11.58 -4.59 8.71
N SER A 396 12.57 -3.82 8.25
CA SER A 396 12.76 -3.38 6.86
C SER A 396 14.20 -2.94 6.66
N ASN A 397 14.60 -2.67 5.43
CA ASN A 397 15.83 -1.93 5.15
C ASN A 397 15.62 -0.47 5.58
N GLU A 398 14.83 0.30 4.86
CA GLU A 398 14.36 1.61 5.29
C GLU A 398 12.94 1.52 5.87
N GLY A 399 12.62 2.43 6.80
CA GLY A 399 11.31 2.40 7.46
C GLY A 399 10.23 3.08 6.64
N LEU A 400 10.35 4.38 6.50
CA LEU A 400 9.46 5.27 5.77
C LEU A 400 10.27 6.03 4.75
N GLU A 401 10.09 5.74 3.47
CA GLU A 401 10.71 6.47 2.37
C GLU A 401 9.67 7.23 1.56
N GLY A 402 10.00 8.45 1.16
CA GLY A 402 9.16 9.26 0.30
C GLY A 402 9.77 10.63 0.01
N LYS A 403 9.30 11.27 -1.07
CA LYS A 403 9.74 12.61 -1.41
C LYS A 403 9.30 13.64 -0.36
N ASP A 404 8.03 13.62 -0.01
CA ASP A 404 7.42 14.49 0.98
C ASP A 404 6.73 13.64 2.05
N ILE A 405 7.33 13.55 3.24
CA ILE A 405 6.81 12.74 4.35
C ILE A 405 6.09 13.64 5.34
N LEU A 406 4.81 13.34 5.61
CA LEU A 406 3.95 14.12 6.49
C LEU A 406 3.28 13.26 7.55
N VAL A 407 3.67 13.41 8.82
CA VAL A 407 3.02 12.77 9.96
C VAL A 407 2.14 13.76 10.72
N ARG A 408 0.81 13.55 10.62
CA ARG A 408 -0.20 14.41 11.28
C ARG A 408 -0.79 13.78 12.54
N GLY A 409 -0.79 12.45 12.63
CA GLY A 409 -1.52 11.75 13.68
C GLY A 409 -1.12 10.29 13.79
N GLY A 410 -1.97 9.48 14.43
CA GLY A 410 -1.74 8.06 14.61
C GLY A 410 -0.61 7.72 15.58
N THR A 411 -0.25 6.44 15.58
CA THR A 411 0.88 5.91 16.36
C THR A 411 1.70 4.99 15.45
N SER A 412 2.95 5.35 15.22
CA SER A 412 3.87 4.61 14.36
C SER A 412 5.09 4.14 15.14
N HIS A 413 5.37 2.86 15.03
CA HIS A 413 6.59 2.22 15.52
C HIS A 413 7.33 1.65 14.30
N VAL A 414 8.56 2.07 14.12
CA VAL A 414 9.39 1.69 12.97
C VAL A 414 10.67 1.03 13.46
N THR A 415 10.97 -0.14 12.91
CA THR A 415 12.26 -0.81 13.12
C THR A 415 12.89 -1.06 11.75
N SER A 416 14.07 -0.51 11.52
CA SER A 416 14.82 -0.59 10.26
C SER A 416 16.28 -0.98 10.46
N ASP A 417 16.85 -1.64 9.46
CA ASP A 417 18.26 -2.01 9.42
C ASP A 417 19.13 -0.87 8.85
N ASP A 418 18.52 0.07 8.11
CA ASP A 418 19.11 1.34 7.69
C ASP A 418 18.26 2.49 8.26
N ASP A 419 17.75 3.42 7.47
CA ASP A 419 17.13 4.65 7.95
C ASP A 419 15.70 4.43 8.48
N GLY A 420 15.33 5.18 9.53
CA GLY A 420 14.00 5.10 10.12
C GLY A 420 12.95 5.88 9.34
N VAL A 421 13.32 7.10 8.95
CA VAL A 421 12.62 8.00 8.01
C VAL A 421 13.65 8.48 7.03
N ASN A 422 13.37 8.41 5.75
CA ASN A 422 14.21 8.92 4.67
C ASN A 422 13.38 9.79 3.71
N ALA A 423 13.42 11.11 3.88
CA ALA A 423 12.82 12.02 2.90
C ALA A 423 13.79 12.22 1.74
N SER A 424 13.64 11.41 0.72
CA SER A 424 14.49 11.33 -0.47
C SER A 424 13.64 11.12 -1.72
N GLY A 425 14.25 11.05 -2.89
CA GLY A 425 13.59 10.65 -4.12
C GLY A 425 14.48 9.66 -4.85
N SER A 426 13.88 8.71 -5.53
CA SER A 426 14.57 7.92 -6.53
C SER A 426 15.00 8.86 -7.66
N GLU A 427 16.16 9.52 -7.50
CA GLU A 427 16.85 10.05 -8.67
C GLU A 427 17.07 8.83 -9.58
N ALA A 428 16.31 8.75 -10.67
CA ALA A 428 16.62 7.82 -11.74
C ALA A 428 18.08 8.05 -12.10
N THR A 429 18.97 7.21 -11.57
CA THR A 429 20.39 7.26 -11.92
C THR A 429 20.46 6.97 -13.40
N SER A 430 20.49 8.04 -14.21
CA SER A 430 20.81 7.89 -15.61
C SER A 430 22.12 7.10 -15.67
N GLU A 431 22.22 6.11 -16.57
CA GLU A 431 23.44 5.30 -16.72
C GLU A 431 24.73 6.13 -16.90
N GLU A 432 24.60 7.45 -17.08
CA GLU A 432 25.68 8.42 -17.14
C GLU A 432 26.25 8.76 -15.77
N ASP A 433 25.47 8.73 -14.67
CA ASP A 433 25.92 9.02 -13.30
C ASP A 433 26.55 7.79 -12.63
N ALA A 434 26.06 6.59 -12.89
CA ALA A 434 26.69 5.35 -12.43
C ALA A 434 28.11 5.16 -13.00
N ASN A 435 28.41 5.76 -14.16
CA ASN A 435 29.74 5.73 -14.74
C ASN A 435 30.66 6.83 -14.18
N ALA A 436 30.13 7.86 -13.51
CA ALA A 436 30.90 8.88 -12.82
C ALA A 436 31.40 8.40 -11.44
N GLN A 437 30.67 7.51 -10.79
CA GLN A 437 30.99 6.97 -9.46
C GLN A 437 31.99 5.80 -9.48
N GLY A 438 32.19 5.14 -10.60
CA GLY A 438 33.08 4.00 -10.80
C GLY A 438 34.58 4.31 -10.83
N GLY A 439 35.04 5.51 -10.58
CA GLY A 439 36.41 5.99 -10.80
C GLY A 439 37.18 6.60 -9.62
N ARG A 440 36.69 6.60 -8.39
CA ARG A 440 37.42 7.13 -7.24
C ARG A 440 37.82 6.06 -6.24
N GLY A 441 38.98 5.47 -6.51
CA GLY A 441 39.74 4.69 -5.54
C GLY A 441 40.04 5.49 -4.28
N GLY A 442 39.68 4.93 -3.12
CA GLY A 442 39.85 5.55 -1.81
C GLY A 442 41.27 6.05 -1.52
N GLY A 443 41.34 7.32 -1.19
CA GLY A 443 42.45 7.93 -0.47
C GLY A 443 41.92 8.55 0.82
N PRO A 444 42.55 8.37 1.99
CA PRO A 444 42.10 8.95 3.23
C PRO A 444 42.43 10.43 3.26
N GLY A 445 41.44 11.29 3.17
CA GLY A 445 41.59 12.74 3.40
C GLY A 445 41.09 13.61 2.27
N GLY A 446 39.85 14.04 2.34
CA GLY A 446 39.32 15.07 1.46
C GLY A 446 37.93 15.48 1.93
N GLY A 447 37.89 16.34 2.93
CA GLY A 447 36.66 16.84 3.51
C GLY A 447 35.84 17.73 2.59
N GLY A 448 34.53 17.78 2.86
CA GLY A 448 33.69 18.93 2.68
C GLY A 448 33.28 19.25 1.26
N GLY A 449 32.56 18.38 0.61
CA GLY A 449 31.50 18.80 -0.31
C GLY A 449 30.24 18.92 0.55
N GLY A 450 29.67 20.12 0.75
CA GLY A 450 28.38 20.26 1.37
C GLY A 450 27.38 19.39 0.58
N MET A 451 26.57 18.61 1.27
CA MET A 451 25.48 17.88 0.66
C MET A 451 24.54 18.90 0.03
N GLU A 452 24.12 18.70 -1.18
CA GLU A 452 23.20 19.61 -1.86
C GLU A 452 21.81 19.40 -1.23
N VAL A 453 21.15 20.47 -0.83
CA VAL A 453 19.80 20.40 -0.27
C VAL A 453 18.84 20.12 -1.42
N GLY A 454 18.18 18.98 -1.38
CA GLY A 454 17.18 18.58 -2.35
C GLY A 454 15.79 19.22 -2.10
N ASP A 455 14.85 18.96 -2.99
CA ASP A 455 13.45 19.37 -2.89
C ASP A 455 12.65 18.23 -2.21
N TYR A 456 13.01 17.96 -0.96
CA TYR A 456 12.45 16.91 -0.11
C TYR A 456 12.03 17.50 1.23
N THR A 457 10.97 16.94 1.83
CA THR A 457 10.48 17.44 3.12
C THR A 457 10.10 16.32 4.08
N ALA A 458 10.45 16.47 5.36
CA ALA A 458 9.96 15.63 6.44
C ALA A 458 9.25 16.52 7.48
N GLU A 459 7.93 16.42 7.56
CA GLU A 459 7.09 17.25 8.43
C GLU A 459 6.36 16.39 9.48
N VAL A 460 6.43 16.80 10.75
CA VAL A 460 5.65 16.17 11.83
C VAL A 460 4.81 17.22 12.54
N THR A 461 3.48 17.14 12.37
CA THR A 461 2.51 18.07 12.96
C THR A 461 1.74 17.47 14.14
N GLY A 462 1.80 16.14 14.30
CA GLY A 462 1.05 15.44 15.36
C GLY A 462 1.42 13.97 15.46
N GLY A 463 0.64 13.21 16.23
CA GLY A 463 0.83 11.77 16.40
C GLY A 463 1.99 11.36 17.30
N THR A 464 2.31 10.09 17.25
CA THR A 464 3.47 9.49 17.93
C THR A 464 4.29 8.71 16.92
N LEU A 465 5.58 9.03 16.82
CA LEU A 465 6.54 8.37 15.93
C LEU A 465 7.72 7.86 16.76
N VAL A 466 7.90 6.54 16.79
CA VAL A 466 9.02 5.88 17.46
C VAL A 466 9.86 5.18 16.40
N LEU A 467 11.10 5.58 16.26
CA LEU A 467 12.06 5.04 15.30
C LEU A 467 13.15 4.26 16.01
N ASN A 468 13.46 3.06 15.52
CA ASN A 468 14.55 2.19 15.99
C ASN A 468 15.40 1.78 14.78
N SER A 469 16.27 2.66 14.31
CA SER A 469 17.07 2.49 13.09
C SER A 469 18.51 2.10 13.39
N GLN A 470 19.16 1.42 12.45
CA GLN A 470 20.60 1.14 12.47
C GLN A 470 21.39 2.14 11.62
N GLY A 471 20.75 2.69 10.57
CA GLY A 471 21.21 3.84 9.79
C GLY A 471 20.81 5.17 10.45
N ASP A 472 20.52 6.20 9.66
CA ASP A 472 20.06 7.47 10.18
C ASP A 472 18.65 7.34 10.76
N GLY A 473 18.43 7.99 11.90
CA GLY A 473 17.16 7.81 12.60
C GLY A 473 16.01 8.53 11.91
N PHE A 474 16.19 9.80 11.72
CA PHE A 474 15.27 10.69 11.03
C PHE A 474 16.09 11.50 10.03
N ASP A 475 16.03 11.10 8.77
CA ASP A 475 16.75 11.69 7.65
C ASP A 475 15.86 12.52 6.75
N SER A 476 16.40 13.62 6.25
CA SER A 476 15.86 14.39 5.14
C SER A 476 16.98 14.95 4.27
N ASN A 477 17.02 14.50 3.04
CA ASN A 477 17.90 15.08 2.02
C ASN A 477 17.50 16.53 1.61
N GLY A 478 16.42 17.03 2.20
CA GLY A 478 15.90 18.38 2.04
C GLY A 478 15.74 19.11 3.37
N THR A 479 14.53 19.44 3.76
CA THR A 479 14.20 20.18 4.99
C THR A 479 13.37 19.33 5.96
N ALA A 480 13.42 19.69 7.26
CA ALA A 480 12.60 19.08 8.27
C ALA A 480 11.89 20.11 9.16
N GLU A 481 10.61 19.86 9.48
CA GLU A 481 9.83 20.71 10.38
C GLU A 481 9.03 19.89 11.39
N ILE A 482 9.15 20.22 12.68
CA ILE A 482 8.36 19.61 13.75
C ILE A 482 7.52 20.70 14.44
N THR A 483 6.19 20.64 14.25
CA THR A 483 5.26 21.60 14.83
C THR A 483 4.39 20.97 15.95
N GLY A 484 4.41 19.62 16.06
CA GLY A 484 3.62 18.90 17.05
C GLY A 484 4.05 17.44 17.20
N GLY A 485 3.26 16.65 17.91
CA GLY A 485 3.49 15.21 18.09
C GLY A 485 4.54 14.86 19.16
N THR A 486 4.84 13.57 19.22
CA THR A 486 5.91 13.00 20.04
C THR A 486 6.79 12.13 19.17
N ILE A 487 8.03 12.51 18.98
CA ILE A 487 9.02 11.81 18.17
C ILE A 487 10.11 11.28 19.09
N VAL A 488 10.34 9.98 19.05
CA VAL A 488 11.42 9.32 19.78
C VAL A 488 12.28 8.55 18.79
N VAL A 489 13.52 8.97 18.65
CA VAL A 489 14.49 8.33 17.76
C VAL A 489 15.52 7.59 18.60
N ASN A 490 15.51 6.27 18.47
CA ASN A 490 16.54 5.39 18.96
C ASN A 490 17.47 5.06 17.76
N GLY A 491 18.40 5.95 17.51
CA GLY A 491 19.27 5.96 16.33
C GLY A 491 20.44 4.99 16.44
N PRO A 492 21.45 5.14 15.54
CA PRO A 492 22.53 4.19 15.40
C PRO A 492 23.48 4.17 16.60
N GLU A 493 24.09 3.01 16.84
CA GLU A 493 25.23 2.84 17.74
C GLU A 493 26.55 3.14 17.03
N ALA A 494 26.60 3.01 15.70
CA ALA A 494 27.78 3.26 14.86
C ALA A 494 27.96 4.75 14.56
N GLY A 495 29.21 5.23 14.53
CA GLY A 495 29.53 6.65 14.35
C GLY A 495 29.53 7.14 12.88
N GLY A 496 29.04 6.34 11.95
CA GLY A 496 28.91 6.71 10.53
C GLY A 496 27.59 7.41 10.18
N ASN A 497 26.59 7.21 11.02
CA ASN A 497 25.23 7.72 10.88
C ASN A 497 24.82 8.49 12.15
N GLY A 498 23.75 9.27 12.10
CA GLY A 498 23.20 10.09 13.18
C GLY A 498 21.79 9.67 13.61
N ALA A 499 21.38 10.03 14.82
CA ALA A 499 19.97 9.91 15.19
C ALA A 499 19.07 10.87 14.40
N LEU A 500 19.65 11.96 13.91
CA LEU A 500 19.07 12.97 13.04
C LEU A 500 20.08 13.28 11.94
N ASP A 501 19.64 13.32 10.69
CA ASP A 501 20.37 13.87 9.55
C ASP A 501 19.43 14.72 8.70
N VAL A 502 19.74 15.99 8.50
CA VAL A 502 18.94 16.92 7.71
C VAL A 502 19.88 17.83 6.93
N ASN A 503 19.83 17.75 5.61
CA ASN A 503 20.70 18.50 4.72
C ASN A 503 20.38 20.00 4.66
N GLY A 504 19.11 20.36 4.85
CA GLY A 504 18.60 21.72 4.80
C GLY A 504 18.22 22.30 6.16
N SER A 505 17.20 23.14 6.17
CA SER A 505 16.68 23.72 7.42
C SER A 505 15.96 22.67 8.25
N PHE A 506 16.26 22.63 9.54
CA PHE A 506 15.60 21.79 10.52
C PHE A 506 15.03 22.63 11.68
N THR A 507 13.72 22.82 11.71
CA THR A 507 13.06 23.66 12.73
C THR A 507 12.10 22.88 13.62
N VAL A 508 12.04 23.30 14.89
CA VAL A 508 11.08 22.77 15.87
C VAL A 508 10.31 23.94 16.50
N SER A 509 9.00 23.97 16.33
CA SER A 509 8.12 24.99 16.90
C SER A 509 7.12 24.45 17.94
N GLY A 510 6.98 23.11 18.03
CA GLY A 510 6.08 22.43 18.98
C GLY A 510 6.39 20.96 19.15
N GLY A 511 5.54 20.25 19.90
CA GLY A 511 5.70 18.83 20.18
C GLY A 511 6.81 18.47 21.16
N THR A 512 7.23 17.19 21.10
CA THR A 512 8.37 16.67 21.85
C THR A 512 9.25 15.85 20.92
N LEU A 513 10.52 16.21 20.82
CA LEU A 513 11.55 15.45 20.12
C LEU A 513 12.55 14.91 21.15
N LEU A 514 12.81 13.62 21.12
CA LEU A 514 13.94 12.98 21.77
C LEU A 514 14.67 12.14 20.72
N ALA A 515 15.92 12.47 20.45
CA ALA A 515 16.75 11.66 19.57
C ALA A 515 18.04 11.28 20.31
N SER A 516 18.40 10.00 20.24
CA SER A 516 19.56 9.45 20.94
C SER A 516 20.32 8.51 20.02
N GLY A 517 21.66 8.57 20.08
CA GLY A 517 22.48 7.74 19.21
C GLY A 517 23.98 7.94 19.44
N SER A 518 24.75 7.68 18.38
CA SER A 518 26.20 7.91 18.34
C SER A 518 26.55 9.41 18.47
N ALA A 519 27.79 9.73 18.79
CA ALA A 519 28.30 11.11 18.74
C ALA A 519 29.09 11.39 17.43
N GLY A 520 29.01 10.50 16.43
CA GLY A 520 29.80 10.60 15.20
C GLY A 520 29.25 11.64 14.23
N MET A 521 27.96 11.58 13.96
CA MET A 521 27.23 12.56 13.13
C MET A 521 26.08 13.12 13.98
N VAL A 522 26.27 14.27 14.57
CA VAL A 522 25.25 14.90 15.43
C VAL A 522 24.68 16.11 14.72
N VAL A 523 23.41 16.02 14.36
CA VAL A 523 22.58 17.13 13.89
C VAL A 523 21.63 17.55 15.00
N ALA A 524 21.29 18.80 15.09
CA ALA A 524 20.35 19.39 16.05
C ALA A 524 19.49 20.43 15.33
N PRO A 525 18.30 20.77 15.86
CA PRO A 525 17.47 21.82 15.26
C PRO A 525 18.21 23.16 15.14
N ASP A 526 17.80 23.94 14.14
CA ASP A 526 18.37 25.26 13.86
C ASP A 526 18.10 26.27 14.99
N GLU A 527 18.93 27.32 15.05
CA GLU A 527 18.77 28.43 16.00
C GLU A 527 17.45 29.21 15.77
N GLU A 528 16.88 29.14 14.57
CA GLU A 528 15.60 29.73 14.18
C GLU A 528 14.39 29.02 14.77
N SER A 529 14.57 27.85 15.39
CA SER A 529 13.49 27.08 16.04
C SER A 529 12.78 27.91 17.12
N GLU A 530 11.46 27.99 17.05
CA GLU A 530 10.64 28.72 18.04
C GLU A 530 10.60 28.02 19.40
N GLN A 531 10.69 26.67 19.41
CA GLN A 531 10.77 25.87 20.62
C GLN A 531 12.24 25.62 21.01
N GLY A 532 12.55 25.77 22.31
CA GLY A 532 13.88 25.49 22.82
C GLY A 532 14.28 24.02 22.65
N TRP A 533 15.55 23.81 22.33
CA TRP A 533 16.15 22.48 22.17
C TRP A 533 17.56 22.44 22.83
N LEU A 534 18.05 21.26 23.11
CA LEU A 534 19.43 21.04 23.55
C LEU A 534 20.01 19.80 22.87
N SER A 535 21.34 19.83 22.68
CA SER A 535 22.13 18.67 22.26
C SER A 535 23.21 18.41 23.31
N ALA A 536 23.21 17.20 23.88
CA ALA A 536 24.12 16.80 24.93
C ALA A 536 25.01 15.64 24.48
N THR A 537 26.30 15.89 24.23
CA THR A 537 27.29 14.83 24.09
C THR A 537 27.68 14.32 25.47
N LEU A 538 27.59 13.00 25.69
CA LEU A 538 27.84 12.36 26.96
C LEU A 538 29.35 12.15 27.19
N ASP A 539 29.83 12.30 28.44
CA ASP A 539 31.25 12.14 28.80
C ASP A 539 31.79 10.73 28.47
N ALA A 540 30.93 9.75 28.43
CA ALA A 540 31.19 8.37 28.02
C ALA A 540 29.93 7.72 27.47
N SER A 541 30.09 6.63 26.69
CA SER A 541 28.96 5.83 26.21
C SER A 541 28.10 5.34 27.37
N VAL A 542 26.79 5.35 27.17
CA VAL A 542 25.78 4.88 28.12
C VAL A 542 25.12 3.65 27.52
N GLU A 543 25.15 2.56 28.27
CA GLU A 543 24.62 1.26 27.85
C GLU A 543 23.07 1.25 27.75
N ALA A 544 22.54 0.37 26.90
CA ALA A 544 21.11 0.10 26.83
C ALA A 544 20.49 -0.24 28.20
N GLY A 545 19.26 0.18 28.43
CA GLY A 545 18.54 -0.01 29.69
C GLY A 545 18.89 1.00 30.80
N THR A 546 19.72 1.99 30.49
CA THR A 546 20.09 3.06 31.45
C THR A 546 18.99 4.12 31.50
N THR A 547 18.57 4.49 32.70
CA THR A 547 17.67 5.63 32.89
C THR A 547 18.46 6.93 32.83
N LEU A 548 18.03 7.85 31.98
CA LEU A 548 18.56 9.21 31.88
C LEU A 548 17.50 10.22 32.33
N HIS A 549 17.95 11.31 32.95
CA HIS A 549 17.11 12.46 33.28
C HIS A 549 17.77 13.74 32.77
N LEU A 550 16.99 14.54 32.08
CA LEU A 550 17.35 15.93 31.76
C LEU A 550 16.82 16.82 32.88
N VAL A 551 17.69 17.64 33.46
CA VAL A 551 17.40 18.41 34.66
C VAL A 551 17.81 19.86 34.44
N ASP A 552 16.93 20.80 34.74
CA ASP A 552 17.18 22.22 34.64
C ASP A 552 18.05 22.77 35.80
N ALA A 553 18.34 24.06 35.76
CA ALA A 553 19.16 24.75 36.78
C ALA A 553 18.52 24.79 38.20
N ASP A 554 17.19 24.66 38.28
CA ASP A 554 16.45 24.62 39.53
C ASP A 554 16.43 23.22 40.15
N GLY A 555 16.88 22.20 39.42
CA GLY A 555 16.91 20.81 39.81
C GLY A 555 15.63 20.04 39.46
N ASP A 556 14.76 20.62 38.65
CA ASP A 556 13.55 19.98 38.15
C ASP A 556 13.83 19.11 36.92
N ILE A 557 13.21 17.90 36.90
CA ILE A 557 13.34 16.99 35.75
C ILE A 557 12.43 17.48 34.62
N VAL A 558 13.03 17.79 33.47
CA VAL A 558 12.30 18.21 32.27
C VAL A 558 11.98 17.04 31.33
N ALA A 559 12.81 15.98 31.34
CA ALA A 559 12.54 14.74 30.63
C ALA A 559 13.20 13.55 31.33
N SER A 560 12.63 12.36 31.11
CA SER A 560 13.19 11.08 31.56
C SER A 560 13.12 10.08 30.45
N TYR A 561 14.21 9.36 30.21
CA TYR A 561 14.34 8.43 29.10
C TYR A 561 15.09 7.17 29.55
N VAL A 562 14.64 6.01 29.06
CA VAL A 562 15.34 4.72 29.23
C VAL A 562 15.93 4.35 27.88
N THR A 563 17.26 4.29 27.79
CA THR A 563 17.95 3.97 26.55
C THR A 563 17.62 2.57 26.06
N SER A 564 17.29 2.40 24.78
CA SER A 564 17.10 1.08 24.15
C SER A 564 18.39 0.53 23.56
N LYS A 565 19.36 1.40 23.26
CA LYS A 565 20.66 1.10 22.63
C LYS A 565 21.79 1.76 23.44
N THR A 566 23.04 1.45 23.08
CA THR A 566 24.22 2.16 23.58
C THR A 566 24.33 3.52 22.89
N ILE A 567 24.35 4.61 23.66
CA ILE A 567 24.32 5.97 23.13
C ILE A 567 25.49 6.82 23.62
N GLN A 568 25.80 7.90 22.87
CA GLN A 568 26.81 8.89 23.20
C GLN A 568 26.30 10.33 23.06
N ASN A 569 25.13 10.53 22.47
CA ASN A 569 24.47 11.84 22.32
C ASN A 569 22.98 11.74 22.57
N VAL A 570 22.39 12.82 23.07
CA VAL A 570 20.95 13.01 23.20
C VAL A 570 20.60 14.41 22.73
N VAL A 571 19.70 14.51 21.77
CA VAL A 571 19.02 15.74 21.37
C VAL A 571 17.61 15.72 21.95
N TYR A 572 17.21 16.81 22.58
CA TYR A 572 15.87 16.94 23.14
C TYR A 572 15.28 18.32 22.86
N SER A 573 14.04 18.37 22.42
CA SER A 573 13.23 19.57 22.33
C SER A 573 11.85 19.35 22.98
N GLY A 574 11.40 20.31 23.76
CA GLY A 574 10.11 20.25 24.43
C GLY A 574 9.77 21.58 25.13
N ALA A 575 8.52 21.75 25.50
CA ALA A 575 7.97 22.99 26.06
C ALA A 575 8.69 23.50 27.34
N GLY A 576 9.46 22.62 28.03
CA GLY A 576 10.22 22.98 29.24
C GLY A 576 11.62 23.54 28.97
N ILE A 577 12.10 23.47 27.72
CA ILE A 577 13.45 23.91 27.36
C ILE A 577 13.46 25.41 27.05
N LYS A 578 14.42 26.15 27.65
CA LYS A 578 14.60 27.59 27.44
C LYS A 578 15.99 27.86 26.89
N SER A 579 16.05 28.43 25.70
CA SER A 579 17.30 28.75 25.02
C SER A 579 18.23 29.60 25.90
N GLY A 580 19.52 29.25 25.92
CA GLY A 580 20.55 29.89 26.72
C GLY A 580 20.63 29.42 28.19
N GLU A 581 19.71 28.57 28.67
CA GLU A 581 19.82 27.96 30.01
C GLU A 581 20.66 26.66 29.97
N GLU A 582 21.33 26.35 31.08
CA GLU A 582 22.15 25.14 31.25
C GLU A 582 21.28 23.97 31.79
N TYR A 583 21.43 22.81 31.20
CA TYR A 583 20.77 21.57 31.62
C TYR A 583 21.79 20.47 31.94
N GLY A 584 21.52 19.68 32.97
CA GLY A 584 22.33 18.51 33.31
C GLY A 584 21.70 17.23 32.81
N VAL A 585 22.53 16.33 32.27
CA VAL A 585 22.14 14.95 31.99
C VAL A 585 22.59 14.06 33.15
N TYR A 586 21.67 13.30 33.73
CA TYR A 586 21.93 12.42 34.88
C TYR A 586 21.62 10.98 34.50
N ALA A 587 22.51 10.04 34.87
CA ALA A 587 22.32 8.61 34.68
C ALA A 587 21.96 7.91 36.01
N GLY A 588 20.96 7.05 35.98
CA GLY A 588 20.43 6.34 37.14
C GLY A 588 19.06 6.86 37.56
N GLY A 589 18.63 6.56 38.77
CA GLY A 589 17.30 6.93 39.24
C GLY A 589 16.21 5.94 38.79
N SER A 590 15.00 6.43 38.53
CA SER A 590 13.89 5.60 38.05
C SER A 590 12.86 6.40 37.24
N THR A 591 12.14 5.71 36.39
CA THR A 591 11.03 6.23 35.58
C THR A 591 9.70 5.66 36.07
N SER A 592 8.60 6.31 35.71
CA SER A 592 7.23 5.84 35.91
C SER A 592 6.25 6.58 34.97
N GLY A 593 5.05 6.03 34.82
CA GLY A 593 4.02 6.57 33.94
C GLY A 593 4.02 5.90 32.56
N SER A 594 3.59 6.63 31.53
CA SER A 594 3.64 6.16 30.12
C SER A 594 5.07 5.95 29.67
N ASP A 595 5.23 5.03 28.73
CA ASP A 595 6.48 4.77 28.02
C ASP A 595 6.19 4.91 26.51
N THR A 596 6.95 5.75 25.86
CA THR A 596 6.89 5.93 24.41
C THR A 596 8.32 5.81 23.88
N GLY A 597 8.70 4.64 23.34
CA GLY A 597 10.05 4.38 22.84
C GLY A 597 11.17 4.63 23.85
N GLY A 598 10.92 4.47 25.15
CA GLY A 598 11.81 4.78 26.25
C GLY A 598 11.59 6.17 26.88
N LEU A 599 10.91 7.10 26.22
CA LEU A 599 10.52 8.39 26.82
C LEU A 599 9.42 8.15 27.87
N ALA A 600 9.71 8.45 29.11
CA ALA A 600 8.83 8.16 30.24
C ALA A 600 7.99 9.38 30.67
N GLY A 601 6.75 9.13 31.10
CA GLY A 601 5.83 10.17 31.55
C GLY A 601 6.30 10.92 32.80
N SER A 602 7.21 10.34 33.59
CA SER A 602 7.81 10.98 34.78
C SER A 602 9.05 10.23 35.26
N GLY A 603 9.87 10.91 36.09
CA GLY A 603 11.09 10.35 36.64
C GLY A 603 11.38 10.80 38.05
N LYS A 604 12.35 10.12 38.68
CA LYS A 604 12.93 10.49 39.98
C LYS A 604 14.44 10.30 39.93
N LEU A 605 15.19 11.37 40.24
CA LEU A 605 16.65 11.36 40.24
C LEU A 605 17.22 10.31 41.24
N GLY A 606 16.66 10.20 42.46
CA GLY A 606 17.21 9.28 43.47
C GLY A 606 18.70 9.49 43.70
N SER A 607 19.50 8.48 43.30
CA SER A 607 20.97 8.51 43.36
C SER A 607 21.61 8.67 41.99
N ALA A 608 20.91 9.26 41.02
CA ALA A 608 21.46 9.49 39.68
C ALA A 608 22.69 10.41 39.72
N GLU A 609 23.67 10.12 38.90
CA GLU A 609 24.92 10.88 38.81
C GLU A 609 24.89 11.75 37.54
N LYS A 610 25.37 12.99 37.63
CA LYS A 610 25.51 13.89 36.46
C LYS A 610 26.62 13.39 35.57
N ILE A 611 26.29 13.15 34.29
CA ILE A 611 27.22 12.60 33.28
C ILE A 611 27.46 13.54 32.09
N ALA A 612 26.70 14.62 31.98
CA ALA A 612 26.94 15.64 30.97
C ALA A 612 26.24 16.95 31.34
N THR A 613 26.58 18.02 30.64
CA THR A 613 25.93 19.33 30.71
C THR A 613 25.83 19.89 29.29
N ALA A 614 24.67 20.50 28.97
CA ALA A 614 24.45 21.16 27.69
C ALA A 614 23.79 22.53 27.91
N THR A 615 24.10 23.50 27.07
CA THR A 615 23.37 24.78 26.99
C THR A 615 22.33 24.67 25.89
N ALA A 616 21.09 25.01 26.19
CA ALA A 616 20.03 24.96 25.20
C ALA A 616 20.23 25.99 24.09
N GLY A 617 20.04 25.57 22.83
CA GLY A 617 20.28 26.38 21.63
C GLY A 617 21.72 26.48 21.19
N GLU A 618 22.67 25.76 21.83
CA GLU A 618 24.05 25.68 21.36
C GLU A 618 24.25 24.39 20.55
N ALA A 619 24.75 24.56 19.32
CA ALA A 619 25.10 23.44 18.44
C ALA A 619 26.23 22.59 19.05
N PRO A 620 26.25 21.25 18.83
CA PRO A 620 27.32 20.39 19.34
C PRO A 620 28.68 20.75 18.77
N GLU A 621 29.74 20.72 19.62
CA GLU A 621 31.12 20.95 19.16
C GLU A 621 31.52 19.82 18.19
N GLY A 622 31.67 20.12 16.89
CA GLY A 622 32.04 19.17 15.83
C GLY A 622 30.91 18.70 14.94
N GLY A 623 29.68 19.15 15.16
CA GLY A 623 28.56 18.86 14.29
C GLY A 623 28.71 19.50 12.90
N PHE A 624 28.19 18.81 11.87
CA PHE A 624 28.10 19.35 10.50
C PHE A 624 26.90 20.32 10.42
N GLY A 625 26.98 21.45 11.07
CA GLY A 625 25.99 22.51 10.95
C GLY A 625 26.26 23.34 9.69
N GLY A 626 25.37 23.27 8.71
CA GLY A 626 25.30 24.14 7.55
C GLY A 626 25.00 25.59 7.93
N GLY A 627 25.96 26.35 8.41
CA GLY A 627 25.83 27.78 8.63
C GLY A 627 25.93 28.57 7.32
N PRO A 628 25.09 29.61 7.06
CA PRO A 628 25.20 30.46 5.88
C PRO A 628 26.53 31.22 5.90
N GLY A 629 27.28 31.05 4.82
CA GLY A 629 28.65 31.50 4.63
C GLY A 629 28.96 32.90 5.14
N GLY A 630 29.77 32.96 6.18
CA GLY A 630 30.40 34.19 6.68
C GLY A 630 31.34 34.79 5.64
N GLY A 631 30.90 35.85 4.96
CA GLY A 631 31.68 36.62 4.04
C GLY A 631 32.93 37.17 4.69
N ARG A 632 34.11 36.61 4.37
CA ARG A 632 35.39 37.24 4.67
C ARG A 632 35.59 38.45 3.76
N GLY A 633 35.32 39.62 4.30
CA GLY A 633 35.79 40.86 3.71
C GLY A 633 37.32 40.94 3.71
N ARG A 634 37.81 41.22 2.52
CA ARG A 634 39.01 42.07 2.28
C ARG A 634 38.81 42.82 0.99
#